data_c7260cb6277baf665bcc9c8653005530
#
_entry.id   c7260cb6277baf665bcc9c8653005530
#
_cell.length_a   1.000
_cell.length_b   1.000
_cell.length_c   1.000
_cell.angle_alpha   90.00
_cell.angle_beta   90.00
_cell.angle_gamma   90.00
#
_symmetry.space_group_name_H-M   'P 1'
#
loop_
_entity.id
_entity.type
_entity.pdbx_description
1 polymer ?
#
loop_
_entity_poly.entity_id
_entity_poly.type
_entity_poly.pdbx_seq_one_letter_code
_entity_poly.pdbx_strand_id
1 'polypeptide(L)'
;MALGSLTLAALLFTGGHFLLSSPWLRPRLVTRLGEKGFLALYSLLMLLFFAWLLFSYARAPFIALWNPPAGMRHLALTLMPLATILLIGSLSPRNPTSVGAKPERLGTPAGIYAVTRHPMLWAFTLWALAHLAANGDAASVILFGSLLLLALP
;
A
#
# COMPACT_ATOMS: atom_id res chain seq x y z
N MET A 1 -11.49 -14.43 -17.60
CA MET A 1 -12.03 -13.08 -17.33
C MET A 1 -11.65 -12.57 -15.91
N ALA A 2 -11.77 -13.36 -14.85
CA ALA A 2 -11.55 -12.87 -13.48
C ALA A 2 -10.11 -12.39 -13.17
N LEU A 3 -9.08 -13.12 -13.61
CA LEU A 3 -7.68 -12.66 -13.48
C LEU A 3 -7.38 -11.39 -14.28
N GLY A 4 -7.95 -11.24 -15.48
CA GLY A 4 -7.82 -10.01 -16.27
C GLY A 4 -8.42 -8.79 -15.57
N SER A 5 -9.60 -8.95 -14.91
CA SER A 5 -10.20 -7.91 -14.08
C SER A 5 -9.29 -7.52 -12.90
N LEU A 6 -8.72 -8.51 -12.21
CA LEU A 6 -7.80 -8.30 -11.10
C LEU A 6 -6.54 -7.55 -11.56
N THR A 7 -5.94 -7.99 -12.66
CA THR A 7 -4.75 -7.33 -13.23
C THR A 7 -5.04 -5.90 -13.63
N LEU A 8 -6.18 -5.64 -14.30
CA LEU A 8 -6.56 -4.28 -14.68
C LEU A 8 -6.80 -3.40 -13.45
N ALA A 9 -7.50 -3.92 -12.44
CA ALA A 9 -7.73 -3.17 -11.19
C ALA A 9 -6.41 -2.86 -10.48
N ALA A 10 -5.46 -3.81 -10.43
CA ALA A 10 -4.13 -3.62 -9.86
C ALA A 10 -3.33 -2.53 -10.62
N LEU A 11 -3.36 -2.57 -11.95
CA LEU A 11 -2.70 -1.57 -12.80
C LEU A 11 -3.30 -0.17 -12.61
N LEU A 12 -4.62 -0.05 -12.54
CA LEU A 12 -5.30 1.22 -12.33
C LEU A 12 -5.07 1.76 -10.92
N PHE A 13 -5.10 0.91 -9.91
CA PHE A 13 -4.82 1.31 -8.53
C PHE A 13 -3.37 1.79 -8.37
N THR A 14 -2.39 0.98 -8.78
CA THR A 14 -0.96 1.30 -8.67
C THR A 14 -0.56 2.43 -9.61
N GLY A 15 -0.93 2.32 -10.88
CA GLY A 15 -0.66 3.34 -11.89
C GLY A 15 -1.34 4.67 -11.59
N GLY A 16 -2.56 4.63 -11.07
CA GLY A 16 -3.29 5.82 -10.61
C GLY A 16 -2.58 6.56 -9.49
N HIS A 17 -2.02 5.83 -8.51
CA HIS A 17 -1.21 6.43 -7.45
C HIS A 17 0.00 7.18 -8.02
N PHE A 18 0.79 6.54 -8.87
CA PHE A 18 1.96 7.17 -9.46
C PHE A 18 1.61 8.31 -10.42
N LEU A 19 0.58 8.13 -11.25
CA LEU A 19 0.18 9.12 -12.22
C LEU A 19 -0.37 10.40 -11.57
N LEU A 20 -1.34 10.23 -10.65
CA LEU A 20 -1.99 11.38 -10.01
C LEU A 20 -1.07 12.12 -9.04
N SER A 21 -0.11 11.42 -8.40
CA SER A 21 0.90 12.04 -7.54
C SER A 21 2.12 12.57 -8.29
N SER A 22 2.20 12.35 -9.61
CA SER A 22 3.37 12.74 -10.41
C SER A 22 3.60 14.26 -10.39
N PRO A 23 4.87 14.73 -10.45
CA PRO A 23 5.20 16.16 -10.52
C PRO A 23 4.63 16.86 -11.74
N TRP A 24 4.28 16.08 -12.76
CA TRP A 24 3.73 16.59 -14.02
C TRP A 24 2.21 16.81 -13.95
N LEU A 25 1.44 15.89 -13.36
CA LEU A 25 -0.03 15.92 -13.39
C LEU A 25 -0.62 16.61 -12.15
N ARG A 26 -0.08 16.30 -10.96
CA ARG A 26 -0.60 16.84 -9.69
C ARG A 26 -0.72 18.38 -9.70
N PRO A 27 0.30 19.18 -10.07
CA PRO A 27 0.18 20.64 -10.06
C PRO A 27 -0.93 21.16 -10.98
N ARG A 28 -1.09 20.55 -12.16
CA ARG A 28 -2.15 20.95 -13.12
C ARG A 28 -3.55 20.70 -12.57
N LEU A 29 -3.75 19.57 -11.90
CA LEU A 29 -5.03 19.22 -11.27
C LEU A 29 -5.31 20.15 -10.08
N VAL A 30 -4.30 20.40 -9.24
CA VAL A 30 -4.42 21.32 -8.09
C VAL A 30 -4.75 22.75 -8.55
N THR A 31 -4.14 23.22 -9.63
CA THR A 31 -4.46 24.56 -10.19
C THR A 31 -5.92 24.66 -10.64
N ARG A 32 -6.50 23.58 -11.17
CA ARG A 32 -7.89 23.58 -11.67
C ARG A 32 -8.95 23.31 -10.59
N LEU A 33 -8.65 22.41 -9.65
CA LEU A 33 -9.62 21.89 -8.66
C LEU A 33 -9.42 22.49 -7.27
N GLY A 34 -8.31 23.18 -7.04
CA GLY A 34 -7.82 23.50 -5.70
C GLY A 34 -7.29 22.27 -4.97
N GLU A 35 -6.51 22.47 -3.90
CA GLU A 35 -5.91 21.38 -3.13
C GLU A 35 -6.97 20.43 -2.55
N LYS A 36 -8.04 20.96 -1.97
CA LYS A 36 -9.14 20.16 -1.40
C LYS A 36 -9.90 19.35 -2.45
N GLY A 37 -10.17 19.96 -3.61
CA GLY A 37 -10.85 19.27 -4.73
C GLY A 37 -9.98 18.15 -5.30
N PHE A 38 -8.69 18.40 -5.46
CA PHE A 38 -7.73 17.37 -5.88
C PHE A 38 -7.68 16.22 -4.90
N LEU A 39 -7.55 16.48 -3.57
CA LEU A 39 -7.49 15.43 -2.57
C LEU A 39 -8.78 14.60 -2.53
N ALA A 40 -9.95 15.23 -2.65
CA ALA A 40 -11.23 14.54 -2.71
C ALA A 40 -11.32 13.61 -3.94
N LEU A 41 -10.97 14.12 -5.13
CA LEU A 41 -10.96 13.32 -6.36
C LEU A 41 -9.96 12.17 -6.27
N TYR A 42 -8.73 12.44 -5.83
CA TYR A 42 -7.69 11.44 -5.64
C TYR A 42 -8.16 10.32 -4.71
N SER A 43 -8.65 10.68 -3.51
CA SER A 43 -9.11 9.70 -2.52
C SER A 43 -10.27 8.87 -3.03
N LEU A 44 -11.23 9.49 -3.73
CA LEU A 44 -12.38 8.77 -4.29
C LEU A 44 -11.94 7.76 -5.36
N LEU A 45 -11.10 8.18 -6.30
CA LEU A 45 -10.60 7.29 -7.36
C LEU A 45 -9.81 6.12 -6.78
N MET A 46 -8.91 6.39 -5.81
CA MET A 46 -8.12 5.34 -5.16
C MET A 46 -9.00 4.39 -4.38
N LEU A 47 -10.02 4.88 -3.68
CA LEU A 47 -10.98 4.04 -2.96
C LEU A 47 -11.76 3.13 -3.92
N LEU A 48 -12.24 3.67 -5.05
CA LEU A 48 -12.97 2.89 -6.06
C LEU A 48 -12.09 1.81 -6.70
N PHE A 49 -10.85 2.15 -7.07
CA PHE A 49 -9.93 1.17 -7.66
C PHE A 49 -9.52 0.11 -6.63
N PHE A 50 -9.32 0.50 -5.37
CA PHE A 50 -9.03 -0.44 -4.30
C PHE A 50 -10.21 -1.39 -4.02
N ALA A 51 -11.42 -0.86 -3.96
CA ALA A 51 -12.62 -1.68 -3.80
C ALA A 51 -12.79 -2.68 -4.96
N TRP A 52 -12.55 -2.22 -6.20
CA TRP A 52 -12.56 -3.11 -7.36
C TRP A 52 -11.45 -4.15 -7.31
N LEU A 53 -10.24 -3.78 -6.88
CA LEU A 53 -9.11 -4.69 -6.69
C LEU A 53 -9.46 -5.81 -5.72
N LEU A 54 -10.01 -5.48 -4.54
CA LEU A 54 -10.42 -6.45 -3.53
C LEU A 54 -11.57 -7.35 -4.01
N PHE A 55 -12.55 -6.76 -4.67
CA PHE A 55 -13.67 -7.50 -5.25
C PHE A 55 -13.21 -8.49 -6.33
N SER A 56 -12.29 -8.05 -7.19
CA SER A 56 -11.71 -8.91 -8.23
C SER A 56 -10.86 -10.02 -7.64
N TYR A 57 -10.11 -9.75 -6.59
CA TYR A 57 -9.31 -10.73 -5.86
C TYR A 57 -10.22 -11.82 -5.24
N ALA A 58 -11.30 -11.42 -4.57
CA ALA A 58 -12.23 -12.35 -3.95
C ALA A 58 -12.92 -13.31 -4.95
N ARG A 59 -12.94 -12.95 -6.25
CA ARG A 59 -13.52 -13.74 -7.34
C ARG A 59 -12.49 -14.38 -8.26
N ALA A 60 -11.21 -14.15 -7.99
CA ALA A 60 -10.15 -14.71 -8.82
C ALA A 60 -10.05 -16.23 -8.65
N PRO A 61 -9.78 -16.97 -9.72
CA PRO A 61 -9.54 -18.40 -9.61
C PRO A 61 -8.20 -18.63 -8.91
N PHE A 62 -8.12 -19.70 -8.12
CA PHE A 62 -6.87 -20.17 -7.57
C PHE A 62 -6.04 -20.84 -8.69
N ILE A 63 -4.95 -20.20 -9.10
CA ILE A 63 -3.99 -20.75 -10.05
C ILE A 63 -2.66 -20.88 -9.33
N ALA A 64 -2.30 -22.11 -8.96
CA ALA A 64 -1.05 -22.39 -8.27
C ALA A 64 0.15 -22.06 -9.17
N LEU A 65 1.08 -21.27 -8.66
CA LEU A 65 2.38 -20.96 -9.25
C LEU A 65 3.49 -21.74 -8.56
N TRP A 66 3.40 -21.86 -7.23
CA TRP A 66 4.27 -22.69 -6.42
C TRP A 66 3.53 -23.14 -5.15
N ASN A 67 4.10 -24.13 -4.47
CA ASN A 67 3.61 -24.56 -3.16
C ASN A 67 4.56 -24.06 -2.08
N PRO A 68 4.15 -23.08 -1.24
CA PRO A 68 5.02 -22.53 -0.22
C PRO A 68 5.40 -23.62 0.81
N PRO A 69 6.71 -23.87 1.04
CA PRO A 69 7.14 -24.79 2.08
C PRO A 69 6.78 -24.25 3.48
N ALA A 70 6.73 -25.14 4.48
CA ALA A 70 6.36 -24.77 5.85
C ALA A 70 7.20 -23.61 6.41
N GLY A 71 8.49 -23.55 6.09
CA GLY A 71 9.36 -22.45 6.49
C GLY A 71 8.93 -21.08 6.02
N MET A 72 8.36 -20.95 4.80
CA MET A 72 7.83 -19.69 4.29
C MET A 72 6.60 -19.22 5.05
N ARG A 73 5.76 -20.15 5.50
CA ARG A 73 4.60 -19.83 6.35
C ARG A 73 5.04 -19.35 7.74
N HIS A 74 6.07 -19.97 8.32
CA HIS A 74 6.65 -19.52 9.60
C HIS A 74 7.29 -18.13 9.45
N LEU A 75 8.00 -17.86 8.35
CA LEU A 75 8.53 -16.53 8.06
C LEU A 75 7.41 -15.48 8.02
N ALA A 76 6.29 -15.79 7.37
CA ALA A 76 5.14 -14.90 7.34
C ALA A 76 4.62 -14.58 8.75
N LEU A 77 4.48 -15.59 9.61
CA LEU A 77 4.07 -15.41 11.01
C LEU A 77 5.06 -14.56 11.82
N THR A 78 6.34 -14.60 11.49
CA THR A 78 7.38 -13.77 12.14
C THR A 78 7.33 -12.31 11.66
N LEU A 79 7.06 -12.08 10.37
CA LEU A 79 7.00 -10.74 9.80
C LEU A 79 5.76 -9.96 10.23
N MET A 80 4.63 -10.63 10.44
CA MET A 80 3.35 -9.98 10.78
C MET A 80 3.39 -9.18 12.09
N PRO A 81 3.96 -9.65 13.22
CA PRO A 81 4.11 -8.84 14.42
C PRO A 81 4.94 -7.58 14.20
N LEU A 82 6.03 -7.66 13.43
CA LEU A 82 6.86 -6.50 13.09
C LEU A 82 6.07 -5.49 12.25
N ALA A 83 5.35 -5.95 11.23
CA ALA A 83 4.48 -5.13 10.41
C ALA A 83 3.41 -4.44 11.28
N THR A 84 2.81 -5.16 12.22
CA THR A 84 1.79 -4.62 13.14
C THR A 84 2.36 -3.54 14.06
N ILE A 85 3.54 -3.76 14.65
CA ILE A 85 4.22 -2.77 15.49
C ILE A 85 4.51 -1.48 14.70
N LEU A 86 5.03 -1.62 13.49
CA LEU A 86 5.32 -0.49 12.61
C LEU A 86 4.04 0.25 12.21
N LEU A 87 2.96 -0.47 11.90
CA LEU A 87 1.67 0.12 11.54
C LEU A 87 1.08 0.91 12.70
N ILE A 88 0.96 0.29 13.89
CA ILE A 88 0.43 0.96 15.07
C ILE A 88 1.28 2.17 15.45
N GLY A 89 2.61 2.01 15.44
CA GLY A 89 3.54 3.10 15.71
C GLY A 89 3.40 4.26 14.72
N SER A 90 3.08 3.97 13.46
CA SER A 90 2.87 4.98 12.42
C SER A 90 1.62 5.85 12.62
N LEU A 91 0.65 5.37 13.39
CA LEU A 91 -0.59 6.10 13.71
C LEU A 91 -0.41 7.08 14.87
N SER A 92 0.80 7.20 15.43
CA SER A 92 1.07 8.13 16.53
C SER A 92 0.90 9.59 16.07
N PRO A 93 0.50 10.51 16.99
CA PRO A 93 0.28 11.92 16.66
C PRO A 93 1.53 12.66 16.14
N ARG A 94 2.70 12.08 16.33
CA ARG A 94 4.00 12.64 15.88
C ARG A 94 4.44 12.18 14.50
N ASN A 95 3.50 11.73 13.67
CA ASN A 95 3.80 11.27 12.32
C ASN A 95 4.18 12.45 11.40
N PRO A 96 5.45 12.58 10.98
CA PRO A 96 5.90 13.68 10.11
C PRO A 96 5.37 13.55 8.66
N THR A 97 4.88 12.36 8.29
CA THR A 97 4.37 12.06 6.95
C THR A 97 2.85 12.09 6.87
N SER A 98 2.15 12.39 7.99
CA SER A 98 0.70 12.51 7.97
C SER A 98 0.24 13.74 7.19
N VAL A 99 -0.91 13.61 6.56
CA VAL A 99 -1.55 14.73 5.84
C VAL A 99 -1.81 15.87 6.82
N GLY A 100 -1.27 17.06 6.53
CA GLY A 100 -1.39 18.24 7.40
C GLY A 100 -0.41 18.28 8.58
N ALA A 101 0.58 17.37 8.64
CA ALA A 101 1.67 17.48 9.62
C ALA A 101 2.40 18.82 9.47
N LYS A 102 2.66 19.47 10.61
CA LYS A 102 3.45 20.69 10.67
C LYS A 102 4.83 20.35 11.21
N PRO A 103 5.88 20.32 10.36
CA PRO A 103 7.25 19.92 10.77
C PRO A 103 7.76 20.68 11.99
N GLU A 104 7.41 21.97 12.12
CA GLU A 104 7.84 22.83 13.22
C GLU A 104 7.34 22.37 14.61
N ARG A 105 6.28 21.55 14.63
CA ARG A 105 5.66 21.03 15.86
C ARG A 105 6.13 19.63 16.26
N LEU A 106 6.93 18.99 15.41
CA LEU A 106 7.27 17.57 15.60
C LEU A 106 8.48 17.36 16.50
N GLY A 107 9.35 18.38 16.64
CA GLY A 107 10.58 18.27 17.43
C GLY A 107 11.54 17.20 16.88
N THR A 108 12.39 16.67 17.75
CA THR A 108 13.28 15.55 17.37
C THR A 108 12.50 14.26 17.15
N PRO A 109 12.86 13.46 16.12
CA PRO A 109 12.24 12.15 15.89
C PRO A 109 12.33 11.27 17.15
N ALA A 110 11.20 10.71 17.58
CA ALA A 110 11.11 9.86 18.76
C ALA A 110 10.28 8.60 18.49
N GLY A 111 10.48 7.56 19.29
CA GLY A 111 9.80 6.30 19.14
C GLY A 111 10.10 5.64 17.79
N ILE A 112 9.09 5.19 17.08
CA ILE A 112 9.23 4.51 15.79
C ILE A 112 9.86 5.42 14.70
N TYR A 113 9.68 6.75 14.80
CA TYR A 113 10.26 7.70 13.84
C TYR A 113 11.75 7.96 14.06
N ALA A 114 12.32 7.51 15.18
CA ALA A 114 13.77 7.45 15.36
C ALA A 114 14.38 6.23 14.62
N VAL A 115 13.58 5.21 14.37
CA VAL A 115 14.00 3.99 13.64
C VAL A 115 13.86 4.17 12.13
N THR A 116 12.73 4.71 11.67
CA THR A 116 12.47 4.94 10.24
C THR A 116 11.55 6.14 10.04
N ARG A 117 11.77 6.87 8.93
CA ARG A 117 10.90 7.98 8.53
C ARG A 117 9.53 7.52 8.03
N HIS A 118 9.43 6.28 7.52
CA HIS A 118 8.26 5.76 6.84
C HIS A 118 7.77 4.44 7.46
N PRO A 119 7.41 4.41 8.76
CA PRO A 119 7.02 3.17 9.43
C PRO A 119 5.78 2.53 8.80
N MET A 120 4.84 3.32 8.29
CA MET A 120 3.65 2.81 7.60
C MET A 120 4.01 2.09 6.29
N LEU A 121 4.92 2.65 5.48
CA LEU A 121 5.35 2.02 4.23
C LEU A 121 6.09 0.71 4.52
N TRP A 122 6.96 0.69 5.52
CA TRP A 122 7.62 -0.54 5.96
C TRP A 122 6.63 -1.57 6.50
N ALA A 123 5.58 -1.14 7.22
CA ALA A 123 4.52 -2.04 7.67
C ALA A 123 3.82 -2.74 6.51
N PHE A 124 3.41 -1.99 5.50
CA PHE A 124 2.79 -2.55 4.29
C PHE A 124 3.76 -3.39 3.46
N THR A 125 5.02 -3.00 3.39
CA THR A 125 6.07 -3.80 2.72
C THR A 125 6.21 -5.17 3.37
N LEU A 126 6.39 -5.23 4.70
CA LEU A 126 6.51 -6.49 5.42
C LEU A 126 5.23 -7.33 5.34
N TRP A 127 4.07 -6.69 5.44
CA TRP A 127 2.78 -7.33 5.31
C TRP A 127 2.61 -7.97 3.91
N ALA A 128 2.92 -7.25 2.85
CA ALA A 128 2.83 -7.77 1.48
C ALA A 128 3.82 -8.91 1.24
N LEU A 129 5.07 -8.79 1.72
CA LEU A 129 6.07 -9.85 1.64
C LEU A 129 5.64 -11.11 2.41
N ALA A 130 5.05 -10.95 3.61
CA ALA A 130 4.52 -12.07 4.39
C ALA A 130 3.45 -12.83 3.62
N HIS A 131 2.54 -12.11 2.96
CA HIS A 131 1.50 -12.72 2.15
C HIS A 131 2.06 -13.38 0.88
N LEU A 132 3.00 -12.74 0.19
CA LEU A 132 3.67 -13.35 -0.98
C LEU A 132 4.43 -14.62 -0.59
N ALA A 133 5.08 -14.64 0.57
CA ALA A 133 5.79 -15.84 1.06
C ALA A 133 4.82 -16.98 1.43
N ALA A 134 3.65 -16.66 1.98
CA ALA A 134 2.69 -17.65 2.46
C ALA A 134 1.75 -18.18 1.37
N ASN A 135 1.53 -17.41 0.30
CA ASN A 135 0.63 -17.74 -0.79
C ASN A 135 1.43 -18.07 -2.06
N GLY A 136 1.00 -19.07 -2.80
CA GLY A 136 1.70 -19.50 -4.01
C GLY A 136 0.82 -19.44 -5.27
N ASP A 137 -0.14 -18.51 -5.31
CA ASP A 137 -1.10 -18.41 -6.41
C ASP A 137 -1.00 -17.07 -7.16
N ALA A 138 -1.46 -17.08 -8.41
CA ALA A 138 -1.36 -15.92 -9.31
C ALA A 138 -2.15 -14.71 -8.81
N ALA A 139 -3.32 -14.91 -8.21
CA ALA A 139 -4.12 -13.79 -7.70
C ALA A 139 -3.43 -13.08 -6.55
N SER A 140 -2.84 -13.84 -5.63
CA SER A 140 -2.04 -13.31 -4.52
C SER A 140 -0.81 -12.54 -5.01
N VAL A 141 -0.13 -13.03 -6.03
CA VAL A 141 1.02 -12.31 -6.63
C VAL A 141 0.58 -10.98 -7.23
N ILE A 142 -0.54 -10.92 -7.94
CA ILE A 142 -1.05 -9.68 -8.52
C ILE A 142 -1.44 -8.69 -7.42
N LEU A 143 -2.23 -9.12 -6.43
CA LEU A 143 -2.68 -8.25 -5.34
C LEU A 143 -1.51 -7.75 -4.50
N PHE A 144 -0.80 -8.67 -3.83
CA PHE A 144 0.25 -8.29 -2.89
C PHE A 144 1.49 -7.72 -3.57
N GLY A 145 1.78 -8.13 -4.81
CA GLY A 145 2.84 -7.54 -5.63
C GLY A 145 2.54 -6.08 -5.99
N SER A 146 1.30 -5.75 -6.36
CA SER A 146 0.90 -4.37 -6.66
C SER A 146 0.95 -3.47 -5.41
N LEU A 147 0.51 -3.99 -4.26
CA LEU A 147 0.58 -3.27 -2.98
C LEU A 147 2.02 -3.11 -2.49
N LEU A 148 2.86 -4.13 -2.68
CA LEU A 148 4.29 -4.05 -2.37
C LEU A 148 4.97 -2.96 -3.19
N LEU A 149 4.68 -2.86 -4.49
CA LEU A 149 5.25 -1.84 -5.37
C LEU A 149 4.92 -0.42 -4.91
N LEU A 150 3.73 -0.20 -4.34
CA LEU A 150 3.33 1.09 -3.76
C LEU A 150 3.96 1.35 -2.40
N ALA A 151 4.23 0.29 -1.63
CA ALA A 151 4.70 0.40 -0.25
C ALA A 151 6.22 0.48 -0.12
N LEU A 152 6.99 0.19 -1.18
CA LEU A 152 8.45 0.30 -1.14
C LEU A 152 8.86 1.72 -0.76
N PRO A 153 9.57 1.91 0.39
CA PRO A 153 9.95 3.23 0.90
C PRO A 153 11.12 3.86 0.13
#